data_6cfabfee87ad382671bed170a42e55b8
#
_entry.id   6cfabfee87ad382671bed170a42e55b8
#
_cell.length_a   1.000
_cell.length_b   1.000
_cell.length_c   1.000
_cell.angle_alpha   90.00
_cell.angle_beta   90.00
_cell.angle_gamma   90.00
#
_symmetry.space_group_name_H-M   'P 1'
#
loop_
_entity.id
_entity.type
_entity.pdbx_description
1 polymer ?
#
loop_
_entity_poly.entity_id
_entity_poly.type
_entity_poly.pdbx_seq_one_letter_code
_entity_poly.pdbx_strand_id
1 'polypeptide(L)'
;MGEIYFGSNLFEQTVIVFNLVLVAFIVFPLSYQVLSCNQYRKLQSKIMIFDWRILIPILIYTILLGYRYNYSWDWYQYYNTFNYMKMDILFRDDVEIGYAYINKILAGLDFDFYSIFLVEAFVYVFALCYLLRDNRKYLLFSLPYVYISCFYNCLNISRQFFAISILYIAFRCYIDRKLLLALILAILGCSIHYSTIPWIPLFYILSKVDKLSLIHISEPT
;
A
#
# COMPACT_ATOMS: atom_id res chain seq x y z
N MET A 1 -33.01 0.22 10.00
CA MET A 1 -31.55 0.03 9.81
C MET A 1 -31.24 -1.39 9.34
N GLY A 2 -32.02 -1.99 8.45
CA GLY A 2 -31.93 -3.40 8.09
C GLY A 2 -31.89 -3.72 6.59
N GLU A 3 -31.64 -2.72 5.70
CA GLU A 3 -31.83 -2.94 4.25
C GLU A 3 -30.57 -2.93 3.38
N ILE A 4 -29.38 -2.88 3.96
CA ILE A 4 -28.14 -2.70 3.17
C ILE A 4 -27.45 -4.02 2.80
N TYR A 5 -27.90 -5.18 3.29
CA TYR A 5 -27.16 -6.44 3.18
C TYR A 5 -27.52 -7.37 2.02
N PHE A 6 -28.49 -7.08 1.18
CA PHE A 6 -28.92 -8.01 0.12
C PHE A 6 -28.17 -7.88 -1.21
N GLY A 7 -27.31 -6.90 -1.39
CA GLY A 7 -26.52 -6.73 -2.62
C GLY A 7 -25.10 -7.28 -2.57
N SER A 8 -24.61 -7.75 -1.42
CA SER A 8 -23.20 -8.03 -1.19
C SER A 8 -22.63 -9.13 -2.09
N ASN A 9 -23.27 -10.27 -2.18
CA ASN A 9 -22.69 -11.42 -2.88
C ASN A 9 -22.54 -11.23 -4.41
N LEU A 10 -23.52 -10.65 -5.08
CA LEU A 10 -23.46 -10.43 -6.53
C LEU A 10 -22.44 -9.34 -6.86
N PHE A 11 -22.43 -8.27 -6.09
CA PHE A 11 -21.48 -7.18 -6.26
C PHE A 11 -20.05 -7.67 -5.99
N GLU A 12 -19.82 -8.41 -4.92
CA GLU A 12 -18.55 -9.03 -4.59
C GLU A 12 -18.04 -9.92 -5.70
N GLN A 13 -18.87 -10.82 -6.21
CA GLN A 13 -18.53 -11.67 -7.34
C GLN A 13 -18.18 -10.85 -8.59
N THR A 14 -18.93 -9.79 -8.86
CA THR A 14 -18.67 -8.90 -10.01
C THR A 14 -17.31 -8.21 -9.85
N VAL A 15 -16.98 -7.70 -8.67
CA VAL A 15 -15.68 -7.06 -8.39
C VAL A 15 -14.53 -8.06 -8.53
N ILE A 16 -14.70 -9.29 -8.04
CA ILE A 16 -13.69 -10.35 -8.19
C ILE A 16 -13.47 -10.66 -9.67
N VAL A 17 -14.52 -10.90 -10.43
CA VAL A 17 -14.42 -11.20 -11.86
C VAL A 17 -13.78 -10.03 -12.62
N PHE A 18 -14.18 -8.81 -12.32
CA PHE A 18 -13.58 -7.62 -12.92
C PHE A 18 -12.08 -7.49 -12.62
N ASN A 19 -11.67 -7.70 -11.38
CA ASN A 19 -10.25 -7.70 -11.01
C ASN A 19 -9.47 -8.82 -11.70
N LEU A 20 -10.05 -10.02 -11.83
CA LEU A 20 -9.41 -11.11 -12.57
C LEU A 20 -9.19 -10.76 -14.05
N VAL A 21 -10.18 -10.12 -14.69
CA VAL A 21 -10.07 -9.64 -16.06
C VAL A 21 -8.98 -8.56 -16.17
N LEU A 22 -8.96 -7.58 -15.26
CA LEU A 22 -7.91 -6.56 -15.23
C LEU A 22 -6.51 -7.17 -15.06
N VAL A 23 -6.37 -8.14 -14.16
CA VAL A 23 -5.10 -8.82 -13.95
C VAL A 23 -4.67 -9.57 -15.20
N ALA A 24 -5.56 -10.33 -15.82
CA ALA A 24 -5.24 -11.15 -16.99
C ALA A 24 -4.84 -10.31 -18.21
N PHE A 25 -5.56 -9.22 -18.49
CA PHE A 25 -5.41 -8.46 -19.74
C PHE A 25 -4.58 -7.18 -19.60
N ILE A 26 -4.38 -6.65 -18.41
CA ILE A 26 -3.65 -5.39 -18.19
C ILE A 26 -2.47 -5.59 -17.26
N VAL A 27 -2.71 -6.00 -16.01
CA VAL A 27 -1.68 -5.99 -14.96
C VAL A 27 -0.58 -7.00 -15.25
N PHE A 28 -0.93 -8.23 -15.58
CA PHE A 28 0.04 -9.29 -15.89
C PHE A 28 0.85 -9.00 -17.16
N PRO A 29 0.25 -8.62 -18.32
CA PRO A 29 1.01 -8.26 -19.50
C PRO A 29 1.96 -7.08 -19.29
N LEU A 30 1.54 -6.04 -18.57
CA LEU A 30 2.40 -4.90 -18.27
C LEU A 30 3.55 -5.29 -17.35
N SER A 31 3.29 -6.08 -16.31
CA SER A 31 4.32 -6.60 -15.40
C SER A 31 5.33 -7.49 -16.14
N TYR A 32 4.87 -8.30 -17.10
CA TYR A 32 5.73 -9.12 -17.95
C TYR A 32 6.60 -8.26 -18.87
N GLN A 33 6.04 -7.20 -19.47
CA GLN A 33 6.82 -6.26 -20.28
C GLN A 33 7.91 -5.55 -19.47
N VAL A 34 7.63 -5.19 -18.22
CA VAL A 34 8.65 -4.64 -17.31
C VAL A 34 9.80 -5.62 -17.08
N LEU A 35 9.48 -6.91 -16.93
CA LEU A 35 10.47 -7.96 -16.75
C LEU A 35 11.33 -8.19 -18.01
N SER A 36 10.69 -8.24 -19.19
CA SER A 36 11.34 -8.59 -20.46
C SER A 36 12.17 -7.46 -21.07
N CYS A 37 12.00 -6.22 -20.64
CA CYS A 37 12.68 -5.07 -21.23
C CYS A 37 14.15 -5.02 -20.85
N ASN A 38 15.04 -5.37 -21.81
CA ASN A 38 16.51 -5.38 -21.63
C ASN A 38 17.10 -3.99 -21.36
N GLN A 39 16.41 -2.91 -21.76
CA GLN A 39 16.85 -1.53 -21.55
C GLN A 39 16.93 -1.18 -20.06
N TYR A 40 16.17 -1.88 -19.22
CA TYR A 40 16.15 -1.72 -17.78
C TYR A 40 17.34 -2.36 -17.05
N ARG A 41 18.03 -3.31 -17.65
CA ARG A 41 19.25 -3.87 -17.07
C ARG A 41 20.38 -2.85 -16.96
N LYS A 42 20.37 -1.82 -17.81
CA LYS A 42 21.40 -0.74 -17.83
C LYS A 42 21.01 0.51 -17.03
N LEU A 43 19.73 0.79 -16.87
CA LEU A 43 19.23 1.92 -16.05
C LEU A 43 18.86 1.43 -14.65
N GLN A 44 19.87 1.14 -13.84
CA GLN A 44 19.67 0.78 -12.46
C GLN A 44 18.90 1.85 -11.67
N SER A 45 17.78 1.43 -11.11
CA SER A 45 17.14 1.91 -9.88
C SER A 45 16.40 3.26 -9.82
N LYS A 46 16.78 4.32 -10.51
CA LYS A 46 16.21 5.66 -10.24
C LYS A 46 14.95 6.03 -11.05
N ILE A 47 14.71 5.40 -12.19
CA ILE A 47 13.67 5.82 -13.16
C ILE A 47 12.44 4.89 -13.15
N MET A 48 12.49 3.78 -12.44
CA MET A 48 11.47 2.74 -12.49
C MET A 48 10.06 3.19 -12.06
N ILE A 49 9.97 4.16 -11.17
CA ILE A 49 8.69 4.64 -10.62
C ILE A 49 7.89 5.41 -11.67
N PHE A 50 8.57 6.01 -12.65
CA PHE A 50 7.96 6.79 -13.74
C PHE A 50 7.71 5.98 -15.02
N ASP A 51 7.94 4.65 -14.99
CA ASP A 51 7.58 3.79 -16.10
C ASP A 51 6.06 3.65 -16.19
N TRP A 52 5.49 4.05 -17.34
CA TRP A 52 4.06 3.96 -17.58
C TRP A 52 3.49 2.55 -17.38
N ARG A 53 4.29 1.49 -17.56
CA ARG A 53 3.89 0.10 -17.38
C ARG A 53 3.66 -0.27 -15.91
N ILE A 54 4.27 0.47 -15.00
CA ILE A 54 4.07 0.36 -13.56
C ILE A 54 3.04 1.39 -13.11
N LEU A 55 3.09 2.60 -13.67
CA LEU A 55 2.19 3.67 -13.31
C LEU A 55 0.73 3.33 -13.64
N ILE A 56 0.46 2.71 -14.79
CA ILE A 56 -0.91 2.30 -15.16
C ILE A 56 -1.53 1.36 -14.12
N PRO A 57 -0.91 0.23 -13.73
CA PRO A 57 -1.44 -0.58 -12.64
C PRO A 57 -1.64 0.19 -11.34
N ILE A 58 -0.69 1.05 -10.93
CA ILE A 58 -0.86 1.86 -9.73
C ILE A 58 -2.11 2.74 -9.83
N LEU A 59 -2.30 3.45 -10.93
CA LEU A 59 -3.44 4.35 -11.14
C LEU A 59 -4.76 3.59 -11.18
N ILE A 60 -4.83 2.46 -11.89
CA ILE A 60 -6.04 1.63 -11.93
C ILE A 60 -6.42 1.19 -10.52
N TYR A 61 -5.46 0.66 -9.74
CA TYR A 61 -5.72 0.23 -8.38
C TYR A 61 -6.19 1.39 -7.50
N THR A 62 -5.53 2.54 -7.62
CA THR A 62 -5.86 3.76 -6.88
C THR A 62 -7.30 4.20 -7.15
N ILE A 63 -7.71 4.22 -8.41
CA ILE A 63 -9.06 4.63 -8.80
C ILE A 63 -10.10 3.63 -8.28
N LEU A 64 -9.87 2.34 -8.49
CA LEU A 64 -10.81 1.29 -8.10
C LEU A 64 -11.02 1.22 -6.58
N LEU A 65 -9.95 1.31 -5.81
CA LEU A 65 -10.02 1.25 -4.36
C LEU A 65 -10.42 2.60 -3.74
N GLY A 66 -9.97 3.71 -4.34
CA GLY A 66 -10.19 5.06 -3.83
C GLY A 66 -11.62 5.54 -3.96
N TYR A 67 -12.29 5.24 -5.07
CA TYR A 67 -13.68 5.66 -5.31
C TYR A 67 -14.72 4.62 -4.88
N ARG A 68 -14.37 3.74 -3.95
CA ARG A 68 -15.34 2.81 -3.37
C ARG A 68 -16.43 3.55 -2.60
N TYR A 69 -17.68 3.23 -2.86
CA TYR A 69 -18.83 3.82 -2.17
C TYR A 69 -19.58 2.77 -1.36
N ASN A 70 -19.70 3.03 -0.05
CA ASN A 70 -20.46 2.21 0.91
C ASN A 70 -20.20 0.68 0.76
N TYR A 71 -19.00 0.34 0.37
CA TYR A 71 -18.56 -1.02 0.15
C TYR A 71 -17.47 -1.38 1.16
N SER A 72 -17.77 -2.12 2.13
CA SER A 72 -17.02 -2.72 3.23
C SER A 72 -17.64 -2.38 4.58
N TRP A 73 -17.38 -3.23 5.55
CA TRP A 73 -17.88 -3.08 6.92
C TRP A 73 -17.41 -1.77 7.57
N ASP A 74 -16.16 -1.37 7.30
CA ASP A 74 -15.53 -0.22 7.94
C ASP A 74 -15.69 1.10 7.16
N TRP A 75 -16.32 1.07 5.96
CA TRP A 75 -16.45 2.26 5.11
C TRP A 75 -17.08 3.44 5.84
N TYR A 76 -18.17 3.15 6.57
CA TYR A 76 -18.91 4.20 7.31
C TYR A 76 -18.09 4.78 8.45
N GLN A 77 -17.24 3.96 9.09
CA GLN A 77 -16.34 4.42 10.14
C GLN A 77 -15.29 5.38 9.58
N TYR A 78 -14.68 5.07 8.43
CA TYR A 78 -13.73 5.94 7.76
C TYR A 78 -14.37 7.25 7.30
N TYR A 79 -15.57 7.18 6.71
CA TYR A 79 -16.35 8.36 6.33
C TYR A 79 -16.62 9.28 7.52
N ASN A 80 -17.08 8.74 8.63
CA ASN A 80 -17.33 9.51 9.85
C ASN A 80 -16.04 10.11 10.41
N THR A 81 -14.97 9.34 10.45
CA THR A 81 -13.67 9.82 10.93
C THR A 81 -13.22 11.05 10.13
N PHE A 82 -13.28 11.00 8.81
CA PHE A 82 -12.91 12.13 7.96
C PHE A 82 -13.78 13.37 8.25
N ASN A 83 -15.11 13.20 8.35
CA ASN A 83 -16.03 14.29 8.61
C ASN A 83 -15.85 14.89 10.01
N TYR A 84 -15.54 14.09 11.03
CA TYR A 84 -15.20 14.61 12.36
C TYR A 84 -13.92 15.45 12.31
N MET A 85 -12.90 15.02 11.57
CA MET A 85 -11.67 15.81 11.40
C MET A 85 -11.94 17.11 10.62
N LYS A 86 -12.86 17.10 9.65
CA LYS A 86 -13.31 18.31 8.92
C LYS A 86 -14.02 19.31 9.83
N MET A 87 -14.71 18.82 10.87
CA MET A 87 -15.38 19.66 11.91
C MET A 87 -14.45 20.04 13.07
N ASP A 88 -13.15 19.81 12.93
CA ASP A 88 -12.12 20.06 13.96
C ASP A 88 -12.30 19.26 15.26
N ILE A 89 -13.01 18.16 15.21
CA ILE A 89 -13.20 17.24 16.34
C ILE A 89 -12.03 16.24 16.31
N LEU A 90 -10.95 16.56 17.03
CA LEU A 90 -9.66 15.86 16.92
C LEU A 90 -9.59 14.51 17.62
N PHE A 91 -10.46 14.21 18.57
CA PHE A 91 -10.27 13.06 19.44
C PHE A 91 -11.49 12.13 19.43
N ARG A 92 -11.31 11.02 18.72
CA ARG A 92 -12.00 9.77 19.03
C ARG A 92 -10.95 8.84 19.63
N ASP A 93 -11.23 8.24 20.76
CA ASP A 93 -10.34 7.33 21.49
C ASP A 93 -9.96 6.05 20.67
N ASP A 94 -10.71 5.79 19.60
CA ASP A 94 -10.56 4.62 18.72
C ASP A 94 -9.78 4.90 17.41
N VAL A 95 -9.25 6.12 17.22
CA VAL A 95 -8.49 6.50 16.03
C VAL A 95 -7.07 6.89 16.39
N GLU A 96 -6.11 6.22 15.79
CA GLU A 96 -4.71 6.49 16.02
C GLU A 96 -4.32 7.91 15.54
N ILE A 97 -3.47 8.55 16.31
CA ILE A 97 -3.11 9.96 16.15
C ILE A 97 -2.56 10.28 14.75
N GLY A 98 -1.71 9.44 14.19
CA GLY A 98 -1.13 9.64 12.85
C GLY A 98 -2.20 9.59 11.77
N TYR A 99 -3.16 8.66 11.87
CA TYR A 99 -4.28 8.57 10.94
C TYR A 99 -5.21 9.78 11.04
N ALA A 100 -5.51 10.22 12.27
CA ALA A 100 -6.32 11.42 12.51
C ALA A 100 -5.69 12.67 11.89
N TYR A 101 -4.38 12.87 12.05
CA TYR A 101 -3.68 14.01 11.45
C TYR A 101 -3.68 13.99 9.93
N ILE A 102 -3.53 12.83 9.29
CA ILE A 102 -3.61 12.74 7.82
C ILE A 102 -4.99 13.15 7.33
N ASN A 103 -6.07 12.63 7.96
CA ASN A 103 -7.43 13.05 7.64
C ASN A 103 -7.62 14.56 7.84
N LYS A 104 -7.11 15.12 8.93
CA LYS A 104 -7.18 16.56 9.20
C LYS A 104 -6.45 17.40 8.15
N ILE A 105 -5.28 16.98 7.71
CA ILE A 105 -4.53 17.66 6.64
C ILE A 105 -5.33 17.65 5.33
N LEU A 106 -5.88 16.50 4.92
CA LEU A 106 -6.67 16.41 3.70
C LEU A 106 -7.95 17.25 3.79
N ALA A 107 -8.64 17.20 4.92
CA ALA A 107 -9.83 18.02 5.16
C ALA A 107 -9.50 19.53 5.18
N GLY A 108 -8.37 19.93 5.76
CA GLY A 108 -7.89 21.31 5.79
C GLY A 108 -7.46 21.84 4.42
N LEU A 109 -7.12 20.95 3.49
CA LEU A 109 -6.87 21.29 2.07
C LEU A 109 -8.16 21.29 1.22
N ASP A 110 -9.31 21.20 1.87
CA ASP A 110 -10.67 21.18 1.28
C ASP A 110 -10.92 20.00 0.32
N PHE A 111 -10.19 18.91 0.50
CA PHE A 111 -10.50 17.67 -0.19
C PHE A 111 -11.76 17.01 0.40
N ASP A 112 -12.39 16.14 -0.41
CA ASP A 112 -13.47 15.29 0.06
C ASP A 112 -12.95 14.02 0.75
N PHE A 113 -13.86 13.23 1.35
CA PHE A 113 -13.48 12.03 2.08
C PHE A 113 -12.88 10.92 1.20
N TYR A 114 -13.12 10.91 -0.12
CA TYR A 114 -12.49 9.94 -1.01
C TYR A 114 -10.97 10.14 -1.09
N SER A 115 -10.48 11.33 -0.77
CA SER A 115 -9.07 11.66 -0.81
C SER A 115 -8.22 10.74 0.09
N ILE A 116 -8.74 10.35 1.27
CA ILE A 116 -8.00 9.43 2.15
C ILE A 116 -7.85 8.05 1.50
N PHE A 117 -8.93 7.52 0.89
CA PHE A 117 -8.88 6.23 0.22
C PHE A 117 -7.98 6.25 -1.02
N LEU A 118 -7.98 7.34 -1.77
CA LEU A 118 -7.09 7.53 -2.92
C LEU A 118 -5.62 7.55 -2.48
N VAL A 119 -5.31 8.27 -1.40
CA VAL A 119 -3.96 8.32 -0.83
C VAL A 119 -3.53 6.94 -0.34
N GLU A 120 -4.36 6.24 0.43
CA GLU A 120 -4.08 4.90 0.94
C GLU A 120 -3.81 3.91 -0.19
N ALA A 121 -4.69 3.87 -1.20
CA ALA A 121 -4.57 2.96 -2.33
C ALA A 121 -3.32 3.24 -3.17
N PHE A 122 -3.06 4.52 -3.46
CA PHE A 122 -1.87 4.94 -4.19
C PHE A 122 -0.59 4.55 -3.45
N VAL A 123 -0.49 4.94 -2.18
CA VAL A 123 0.71 4.69 -1.37
C VAL A 123 0.96 3.20 -1.22
N TYR A 124 -0.09 2.37 -1.10
CA TYR A 124 0.06 0.93 -0.94
C TYR A 124 0.75 0.28 -2.16
N VAL A 125 0.23 0.47 -3.36
CA VAL A 125 0.81 -0.15 -4.55
C VAL A 125 2.14 0.50 -4.93
N PHE A 126 2.24 1.82 -4.77
CA PHE A 126 3.50 2.55 -4.97
C PHE A 126 4.61 2.01 -4.05
N ALA A 127 4.32 1.86 -2.75
CA ALA A 127 5.28 1.37 -1.77
C ALA A 127 5.78 -0.04 -2.08
N LEU A 128 4.87 -0.93 -2.54
CA LEU A 128 5.25 -2.27 -3.00
C LEU A 128 6.19 -2.21 -4.21
N CYS A 129 5.85 -1.41 -5.22
CA CYS A 129 6.70 -1.22 -6.40
C CYS A 129 8.06 -0.61 -6.02
N TYR A 130 8.06 0.35 -5.10
CA TYR A 130 9.28 0.98 -4.60
C TYR A 130 10.16 0.01 -3.83
N LEU A 131 9.58 -0.85 -2.99
CA LEU A 131 10.28 -1.91 -2.28
C LEU A 131 10.98 -2.87 -3.25
N LEU A 132 10.27 -3.31 -4.29
CA LEU A 132 10.73 -4.32 -5.25
C LEU A 132 11.51 -3.74 -6.44
N ARG A 133 11.85 -2.45 -6.43
CA ARG A 133 12.45 -1.74 -7.57
C ARG A 133 13.73 -2.39 -8.11
N ASP A 134 14.54 -3.02 -7.26
CA ASP A 134 15.77 -3.71 -7.69
C ASP A 134 15.53 -5.17 -8.08
N ASN A 135 14.37 -5.73 -7.70
CA ASN A 135 14.00 -7.12 -7.93
C ASN A 135 12.68 -7.23 -8.71
N ARG A 136 12.65 -6.62 -9.89
CA ARG A 136 11.44 -6.47 -10.75
C ARG A 136 10.76 -7.78 -11.12
N LYS A 137 11.52 -8.88 -11.16
CA LYS A 137 10.95 -10.21 -11.40
C LYS A 137 9.82 -10.58 -10.43
N TYR A 138 9.85 -10.03 -9.24
CA TYR A 138 8.79 -10.26 -8.26
C TYR A 138 7.53 -9.44 -8.54
N LEU A 139 7.59 -8.32 -9.28
CA LEU A 139 6.41 -7.54 -9.66
C LEU A 139 5.46 -8.34 -10.54
N LEU A 140 5.98 -9.30 -11.33
CA LEU A 140 5.16 -10.19 -12.16
C LEU A 140 4.10 -10.95 -11.34
N PHE A 141 4.43 -11.30 -10.11
CA PHE A 141 3.54 -12.05 -9.22
C PHE A 141 2.92 -11.16 -8.14
N SER A 142 3.65 -10.17 -7.64
CA SER A 142 3.21 -9.32 -6.55
C SER A 142 2.07 -8.39 -6.96
N LEU A 143 2.10 -7.80 -8.15
CA LEU A 143 1.01 -6.94 -8.62
C LEU A 143 -0.29 -7.72 -8.83
N PRO A 144 -0.32 -8.85 -9.58
CA PRO A 144 -1.52 -9.69 -9.65
C PRO A 144 -2.04 -10.13 -8.29
N TYR A 145 -1.15 -10.51 -7.37
CA TYR A 145 -1.52 -10.90 -6.02
C TYR A 145 -2.22 -9.77 -5.25
N VAL A 146 -1.72 -8.54 -5.34
CA VAL A 146 -2.33 -7.37 -4.72
C VAL A 146 -3.74 -7.13 -5.24
N TYR A 147 -3.97 -7.25 -6.55
CA TYR A 147 -5.28 -7.06 -7.14
C TYR A 147 -6.28 -8.16 -6.77
N ILE A 148 -5.83 -9.39 -6.60
CA ILE A 148 -6.71 -10.53 -6.33
C ILE A 148 -6.92 -10.73 -4.83
N SER A 149 -5.83 -10.86 -4.07
CA SER A 149 -5.89 -11.30 -2.68
C SER A 149 -5.94 -10.15 -1.68
N CYS A 150 -5.21 -9.05 -1.96
CA CYS A 150 -5.13 -7.93 -1.02
C CYS A 150 -6.24 -6.91 -1.22
N PHE A 151 -6.86 -6.84 -2.40
CA PHE A 151 -7.89 -5.84 -2.71
C PHE A 151 -9.03 -5.86 -1.68
N TYR A 152 -9.57 -7.04 -1.40
CA TYR A 152 -10.64 -7.24 -0.42
C TYR A 152 -10.24 -6.81 0.99
N ASN A 153 -9.07 -7.23 1.43
CA ASN A 153 -8.57 -6.89 2.75
C ASN A 153 -8.32 -5.38 2.87
N CYS A 154 -7.81 -4.73 1.81
CA CYS A 154 -7.63 -3.29 1.80
C CYS A 154 -8.94 -2.51 1.91
N LEU A 155 -10.08 -3.08 1.50
CA LEU A 155 -11.38 -2.45 1.66
C LEU A 155 -11.81 -2.35 3.13
N ASN A 156 -11.53 -3.37 3.92
CA ASN A 156 -11.98 -3.46 5.32
C ASN A 156 -10.95 -2.88 6.30
N ILE A 157 -9.70 -3.31 6.21
CA ILE A 157 -8.63 -2.92 7.14
C ILE A 157 -7.68 -1.89 6.53
N SER A 158 -8.25 -0.86 5.92
CA SER A 158 -7.56 0.17 5.13
C SER A 158 -6.42 0.85 5.90
N ARG A 159 -6.65 1.27 7.16
CA ARG A 159 -5.63 1.89 8.02
C ARG A 159 -4.41 1.00 8.21
N GLN A 160 -4.62 -0.30 8.42
CA GLN A 160 -3.53 -1.25 8.60
C GLN A 160 -2.69 -1.39 7.33
N PHE A 161 -3.34 -1.50 6.16
CA PHE A 161 -2.62 -1.57 4.88
C PHE A 161 -1.87 -0.28 4.58
N PHE A 162 -2.43 0.86 4.94
CA PHE A 162 -1.74 2.15 4.81
C PHE A 162 -0.48 2.20 5.69
N ALA A 163 -0.58 1.80 6.95
CA ALA A 163 0.56 1.71 7.85
C ALA A 163 1.64 0.74 7.33
N ILE A 164 1.24 -0.45 6.84
CA ILE A 164 2.13 -1.43 6.21
C ILE A 164 2.83 -0.83 4.98
N SER A 165 2.13 0.00 4.20
CA SER A 165 2.72 0.68 3.05
C SER A 165 3.88 1.59 3.43
N ILE A 166 3.72 2.35 4.50
CA ILE A 166 4.78 3.19 5.03
C ILE A 166 5.96 2.33 5.52
N LEU A 167 5.67 1.16 6.12
CA LEU A 167 6.73 0.23 6.51
C LEU A 167 7.47 -0.38 5.31
N TYR A 168 6.82 -0.62 4.17
CA TYR A 168 7.51 -1.04 2.94
C TYR A 168 8.53 0.02 2.50
N ILE A 169 8.16 1.30 2.56
CA ILE A 169 9.08 2.39 2.24
C ILE A 169 10.19 2.48 3.30
N ALA A 170 9.87 2.33 4.59
CA ALA A 170 10.83 2.30 5.68
C ALA A 170 11.85 1.16 5.49
N PHE A 171 11.37 -0.05 5.18
CA PHE A 171 12.23 -1.21 4.93
C PHE A 171 13.12 -0.99 3.71
N ARG A 172 12.61 -0.37 2.65
CA ARG A 172 13.44 0.00 1.50
C ARG A 172 14.53 1.02 1.88
N CYS A 173 14.20 2.04 2.65
CA CYS A 173 15.16 3.00 3.16
C CYS A 173 16.23 2.33 4.04
N TYR A 174 15.83 1.33 4.82
CA TYR A 174 16.74 0.52 5.61
C TYR A 174 17.75 -0.26 4.71
N ILE A 175 17.26 -0.95 3.66
CA ILE A 175 18.12 -1.62 2.67
C ILE A 175 19.10 -0.63 2.02
N ASP A 176 18.64 0.57 1.70
CA ASP A 176 19.44 1.65 1.11
C ASP A 176 20.39 2.34 2.13
N ARG A 177 20.52 1.81 3.36
CA ARG A 177 21.36 2.36 4.45
C ARG A 177 20.97 3.77 4.93
N LYS A 178 19.74 4.20 4.66
CA LYS A 178 19.16 5.47 5.15
C LYS A 178 18.48 5.25 6.49
N LEU A 179 19.23 4.89 7.51
CA LEU A 179 18.71 4.38 8.78
C LEU A 179 17.81 5.37 9.52
N LEU A 180 18.18 6.66 9.54
CA LEU A 180 17.36 7.69 10.19
C LEU A 180 15.99 7.84 9.52
N LEU A 181 15.95 7.87 8.19
CA LEU A 181 14.69 7.95 7.44
C LEU A 181 13.85 6.69 7.62
N ALA A 182 14.48 5.51 7.65
CA ALA A 182 13.79 4.25 7.91
C ALA A 182 13.13 4.27 9.30
N LEU A 183 13.82 4.76 10.33
CA LEU A 183 13.28 4.89 11.68
C LEU A 183 12.11 5.87 11.75
N ILE A 184 12.25 7.06 11.15
CA ILE A 184 11.18 8.08 11.10
C ILE A 184 9.93 7.49 10.42
N LEU A 185 10.08 6.82 9.29
CA LEU A 185 8.97 6.19 8.57
C LEU A 185 8.35 5.02 9.36
N ALA A 186 9.16 4.24 10.08
CA ALA A 186 8.63 3.18 10.93
C ALA A 186 7.78 3.75 12.08
N ILE A 187 8.23 4.83 12.73
CA ILE A 187 7.46 5.53 13.76
C ILE A 187 6.16 6.11 13.17
N LEU A 188 6.23 6.71 11.97
CA LEU A 188 5.06 7.21 11.26
C LEU A 188 4.06 6.08 10.98
N GLY A 189 4.51 4.93 10.47
CA GLY A 189 3.65 3.76 10.28
C GLY A 189 2.95 3.32 11.57
N CYS A 190 3.69 3.25 12.69
CA CYS A 190 3.13 2.91 13.99
C CYS A 190 2.11 3.93 14.51
N SER A 191 2.29 5.21 14.19
CA SER A 191 1.33 6.25 14.56
C SER A 191 0.03 6.19 13.75
N ILE A 192 0.06 5.58 12.56
CA ILE A 192 -1.12 5.35 11.71
C ILE A 192 -1.90 4.12 12.17
N HIS A 193 -1.19 3.05 12.58
CA HIS A 193 -1.85 1.86 13.10
C HIS A 193 -0.92 1.06 14.01
N TYR A 194 -1.35 0.82 15.25
CA TYR A 194 -0.52 0.20 16.30
C TYR A 194 -0.08 -1.23 16.01
N SER A 195 -0.79 -1.98 15.16
CA SER A 195 -0.39 -3.35 14.78
C SER A 195 0.97 -3.41 14.08
N THR A 196 1.52 -2.27 13.68
CA THR A 196 2.84 -2.17 13.04
C THR A 196 4.00 -2.02 14.03
N ILE A 197 3.75 -1.80 15.32
CA ILE A 197 4.79 -1.67 16.35
C ILE A 197 5.79 -2.84 16.38
N PRO A 198 5.38 -4.11 16.24
CA PRO A 198 6.32 -5.24 16.22
C PRO A 198 7.36 -5.20 15.10
N TRP A 199 7.14 -4.42 14.05
CA TRP A 199 8.09 -4.29 12.94
C TRP A 199 9.35 -3.50 13.32
N ILE A 200 9.28 -2.62 14.34
CA ILE A 200 10.45 -1.83 14.78
C ILE A 200 11.57 -2.74 15.30
N PRO A 201 11.34 -3.63 16.30
CA PRO A 201 12.36 -4.57 16.73
C PRO A 201 12.76 -5.55 15.63
N LEU A 202 11.83 -5.92 14.72
CA LEU A 202 12.16 -6.78 13.59
C LEU A 202 13.20 -6.13 12.66
N PHE A 203 13.09 -4.85 12.34
CA PHE A 203 14.12 -4.13 11.57
C PHE A 203 15.48 -4.15 12.28
N TYR A 204 15.50 -4.01 13.60
CA TYR A 204 16.74 -4.10 14.36
C TYR A 204 17.35 -5.52 14.28
N ILE A 205 16.54 -6.56 14.45
CA ILE A 205 16.98 -7.97 14.36
C ILE A 205 17.50 -8.25 12.94
N LEU A 206 16.77 -7.89 11.89
CA LEU A 206 17.20 -8.06 10.51
C LEU A 206 18.52 -7.35 10.23
N SER A 207 18.79 -6.21 10.88
CA SER A 207 20.08 -5.50 10.76
C SER A 207 21.28 -6.30 11.25
N LYS A 208 21.06 -7.20 12.20
CA LYS A 208 22.11 -8.07 12.74
C LYS A 208 22.31 -9.33 11.91
N VAL A 209 21.22 -9.87 11.38
CA VAL A 209 21.23 -11.10 10.54
C VAL A 209 21.94 -10.86 9.20
N ASP A 210 21.76 -9.70 8.59
CA ASP A 210 22.40 -9.33 7.31
C ASP A 210 23.94 -9.43 7.33
N LYS A 211 24.56 -9.25 8.51
CA LYS A 211 26.02 -9.40 8.64
C LYS A 211 26.50 -10.86 8.63
N LEU A 212 25.61 -11.80 8.93
CA LEU A 212 25.95 -13.23 9.00
C LEU A 212 25.56 -14.00 7.74
N SER A 213 24.46 -13.63 7.09
CA SER A 213 23.90 -14.36 5.95
C SER A 213 24.58 -14.03 4.61
N LEU A 214 25.05 -12.80 4.41
CA LEU A 214 25.73 -12.40 3.17
C LEU A 214 27.13 -13.00 3.04
N ILE A 215 27.76 -13.39 4.14
CA ILE A 215 29.10 -14.02 4.14
C ILE A 215 29.03 -15.47 3.63
N HIS A 216 27.93 -16.18 3.91
CA HIS A 216 27.75 -17.57 3.47
C HIS A 216 27.24 -17.77 2.05
N ILE A 217 26.67 -16.73 1.41
CA ILE A 217 26.14 -16.82 0.03
C ILE A 217 27.20 -16.43 -1.01
N SER A 218 28.30 -15.81 -0.60
CA SER A 218 29.34 -15.31 -1.50
C SER A 218 30.57 -16.20 -1.66
N GLU A 219 30.63 -17.37 -1.05
CA GLU A 219 31.68 -18.36 -1.32
C GLU A 219 31.20 -19.40 -2.34
N PRO A 220 31.60 -19.33 -3.61
CA PRO A 220 31.43 -20.43 -4.54
C PRO A 220 32.44 -21.52 -4.14
N THR A 221 31.93 -22.68 -3.76
CA THR A 221 32.73 -23.92 -3.71
C THR A 221 33.15 -24.34 -5.10
#